data_bb42ef8ce177f64969b94be4825ccb3e
#
_entry.id   bb42ef8ce177f64969b94be4825ccb3e
#
_cell.length_a   1.000
_cell.length_b   1.000
_cell.length_c   1.000
_cell.angle_alpha   90.00
_cell.angle_beta   90.00
_cell.angle_gamma   90.00
#
_symmetry.space_group_name_H-M   'P 1'
#
loop_
_entity.id
_entity.type
_entity.pdbx_description
1 polymer ?
#
loop_
_entity_poly.entity_id
_entity_poly.type
_entity_poly.pdbx_seq_one_letter_code
_entity_poly.pdbx_strand_id
1 'polypeptide(L)'
;PPHSSNGHSPQDASTSPIKKKKKPGLLNSNNKEQSELRHGPFYYMKQPLTTDPVDVVPQDGRNDFYCWVCHREGQVLCCELCPRVYHAKCLKLTAEPEGDWFCPECEKITVAECIETQSKAMTMLTTEQLSYLLKFALQKMKQPGTEPFQKPVSLDQHPDYAEYIFHPMDLCTLEKNVKKKMYGCTEAFLADAKWILHNCIIYNGGNHKLTQTAKVIIKICEHEVCVPQTKYFLFVIPKLL
;
A
#
# COMPACT_ATOMS: atom_id res chain seq x y z
N PRO A 1 3.70 61.21 -31.82
CA PRO A 1 4.37 59.94 -31.81
C PRO A 1 3.84 59.07 -30.68
N PRO A 2 3.33 57.90 -31.02
CA PRO A 2 2.70 57.01 -30.04
C PRO A 2 3.69 55.98 -29.50
N HIS A 3 3.66 55.81 -28.21
CA HIS A 3 4.33 54.69 -27.55
C HIS A 3 3.44 53.45 -27.59
N SER A 4 3.92 52.38 -28.23
CA SER A 4 3.36 51.08 -28.16
C SER A 4 3.77 50.39 -26.87
N SER A 5 2.79 50.02 -26.07
CA SER A 5 2.97 49.15 -24.90
C SER A 5 2.74 47.69 -25.31
N ASN A 6 3.79 46.91 -25.29
CA ASN A 6 3.69 45.45 -25.41
C ASN A 6 3.17 44.84 -24.10
N GLY A 7 1.94 44.37 -24.15
CA GLY A 7 1.38 43.50 -23.11
C GLY A 7 1.92 42.08 -23.25
N HIS A 8 2.74 41.64 -22.32
CA HIS A 8 3.05 40.24 -22.16
C HIS A 8 1.96 39.57 -21.33
N SER A 9 1.22 38.70 -21.96
CA SER A 9 0.35 37.74 -21.28
C SER A 9 1.22 36.71 -20.56
N PRO A 10 0.86 36.32 -19.33
CA PRO A 10 1.53 35.20 -18.69
C PRO A 10 1.16 33.92 -19.45
N GLN A 11 2.14 33.22 -19.95
CA GLN A 11 1.98 31.89 -20.48
C GLN A 11 1.66 30.95 -19.30
N ASP A 12 0.52 30.30 -19.39
CA ASP A 12 0.17 29.16 -18.56
C ASP A 12 1.30 28.13 -18.67
N ALA A 13 2.02 27.96 -17.58
CA ALA A 13 2.93 26.84 -17.43
C ALA A 13 2.10 25.57 -17.30
N SER A 14 1.85 24.90 -18.43
CA SER A 14 1.34 23.55 -18.44
C SER A 14 2.33 22.68 -17.66
N THR A 15 1.93 22.28 -16.48
CA THR A 15 2.66 21.30 -15.68
C THR A 15 2.72 20.00 -16.47
N SER A 16 3.87 19.74 -17.04
CA SER A 16 4.19 18.48 -17.69
C SER A 16 4.02 17.34 -16.68
N PRO A 17 3.48 16.19 -17.09
CA PRO A 17 3.31 15.04 -16.19
C PRO A 17 4.67 14.64 -15.63
N ILE A 18 4.70 14.48 -14.31
CA ILE A 18 5.87 14.09 -13.54
C ILE A 18 6.44 12.81 -14.12
N LYS A 19 7.69 12.89 -14.57
CA LYS A 19 8.39 11.74 -15.14
C LYS A 19 8.75 10.78 -14.00
N LYS A 20 8.02 9.69 -13.88
CA LYS A 20 8.47 8.52 -13.13
C LYS A 20 9.72 7.97 -13.84
N LYS A 21 10.80 7.70 -13.10
CA LYS A 21 11.93 6.97 -13.68
C LYS A 21 11.47 5.56 -14.01
N LYS A 22 11.29 5.28 -15.29
CA LYS A 22 11.28 3.90 -15.79
C LYS A 22 12.72 3.45 -15.87
N LYS A 23 13.02 2.28 -15.35
CA LYS A 23 14.29 1.59 -15.65
C LYS A 23 14.44 1.45 -17.15
N PRO A 24 15.67 1.54 -17.70
CA PRO A 24 15.94 1.15 -19.06
C PRO A 24 15.50 -0.30 -19.21
N GLY A 25 14.47 -0.52 -20.04
CA GLY A 25 14.02 -1.87 -20.34
C GLY A 25 15.14 -2.59 -21.07
N LEU A 26 15.67 -3.64 -20.50
CA LEU A 26 16.41 -4.65 -21.24
C LEU A 26 15.43 -5.30 -22.20
N LEU A 27 15.61 -4.95 -23.48
CA LEU A 27 15.00 -5.62 -24.59
C LEU A 27 15.39 -7.10 -24.57
N ASN A 28 14.38 -7.93 -24.53
CA ASN A 28 14.34 -9.23 -25.15
C ASN A 28 15.39 -10.26 -24.70
N SER A 29 15.00 -11.11 -23.79
CA SER A 29 15.40 -12.52 -23.90
C SER A 29 14.21 -13.42 -23.57
N ASN A 30 13.83 -14.19 -24.56
CA ASN A 30 12.93 -15.32 -24.45
C ASN A 30 13.48 -16.31 -23.40
N ASN A 31 12.94 -16.33 -22.23
CA ASN A 31 13.07 -17.46 -21.32
C ASN A 31 11.73 -17.74 -20.65
N LYS A 32 11.06 -18.74 -21.19
CA LYS A 32 9.81 -19.30 -20.66
C LYS A 32 9.97 -19.97 -19.29
N GLU A 33 11.18 -20.13 -18.78
CA GLU A 33 11.45 -20.85 -17.53
C GLU A 33 11.53 -19.98 -16.27
N GLN A 34 11.54 -18.65 -16.40
CA GLN A 34 11.52 -17.73 -15.23
C GLN A 34 10.12 -17.36 -14.75
N SER A 35 9.06 -17.83 -15.42
CA SER A 35 7.69 -17.51 -15.03
C SER A 35 7.15 -18.33 -13.86
N GLU A 36 7.77 -19.46 -13.52
CA GLU A 36 7.28 -20.35 -12.44
C GLU A 36 7.78 -19.96 -11.05
N LEU A 37 8.87 -19.20 -10.93
CA LEU A 37 9.39 -18.72 -9.64
C LEU A 37 8.70 -17.45 -9.14
N ARG A 38 7.76 -16.89 -9.91
CA ARG A 38 7.01 -15.68 -9.55
C ARG A 38 5.67 -15.96 -8.87
N HIS A 39 5.38 -17.19 -8.49
CA HIS A 39 4.16 -17.59 -7.79
C HIS A 39 4.35 -17.70 -6.28
N GLY A 40 5.10 -16.75 -5.70
CA GLY A 40 5.03 -16.48 -4.28
C GLY A 40 3.80 -15.61 -3.94
N PRO A 41 3.42 -15.48 -2.67
CA PRO A 41 2.17 -14.84 -2.23
C PRO A 41 2.10 -13.32 -2.44
N PHE A 42 2.81 -12.78 -3.40
CA PHE A 42 2.76 -11.36 -3.77
C PHE A 42 1.52 -11.08 -4.63
N TYR A 43 0.41 -10.91 -3.98
CA TYR A 43 -0.92 -10.73 -4.57
C TYR A 43 -1.14 -9.39 -5.29
N TYR A 44 -0.11 -8.60 -5.49
CA TYR A 44 -0.23 -7.38 -6.29
C TYR A 44 -0.15 -7.63 -7.80
N MET A 45 0.07 -8.87 -8.24
CA MET A 45 0.08 -9.23 -9.65
C MET A 45 -1.11 -10.10 -10.01
N LYS A 46 -2.06 -9.50 -10.71
CA LYS A 46 -3.18 -10.14 -11.45
C LYS A 46 -4.23 -10.86 -10.59
N GLN A 47 -5.21 -10.09 -10.12
CA GLN A 47 -6.52 -10.69 -9.86
C GLN A 47 -7.22 -11.00 -11.20
N PRO A 48 -7.77 -12.22 -11.39
CA PRO A 48 -8.73 -12.45 -12.43
C PRO A 48 -9.98 -11.62 -12.12
N LEU A 49 -10.50 -10.93 -13.14
CA LEU A 49 -11.77 -10.23 -13.13
C LEU A 49 -12.89 -11.20 -12.70
N THR A 50 -13.26 -11.20 -11.43
CA THR A 50 -14.54 -11.72 -10.99
C THR A 50 -15.49 -10.54 -10.86
N THR A 51 -16.44 -10.52 -11.73
CA THR A 51 -17.53 -9.55 -11.85
C THR A 51 -18.47 -9.67 -10.67
N ASP A 52 -18.30 -8.82 -9.66
CA ASP A 52 -19.39 -8.39 -8.80
C ASP A 52 -19.53 -6.87 -8.94
N PRO A 53 -20.74 -6.36 -9.25
CA PRO A 53 -20.95 -4.94 -9.49
C PRO A 53 -21.07 -4.21 -8.14
N VAL A 54 -19.95 -3.83 -7.58
CA VAL A 54 -19.90 -2.87 -6.46
C VAL A 54 -18.65 -2.03 -6.67
N ASP A 55 -18.85 -0.79 -7.07
CA ASP A 55 -18.03 0.43 -6.98
C ASP A 55 -16.55 0.29 -6.53
N VAL A 56 -15.83 -0.67 -7.09
CA VAL A 56 -14.40 -0.80 -6.91
C VAL A 56 -13.75 -0.19 -8.15
N VAL A 57 -13.07 0.94 -7.96
CA VAL A 57 -12.18 1.48 -8.99
C VAL A 57 -11.21 0.35 -9.37
N PRO A 58 -11.14 -0.06 -10.64
CA PRO A 58 -10.23 -1.11 -11.07
C PRO A 58 -8.79 -0.67 -10.74
N GLN A 59 -8.10 -1.44 -9.93
CA GLN A 59 -6.66 -1.27 -9.75
C GLN A 59 -6.00 -1.73 -11.05
N ASP A 60 -5.54 -0.79 -11.84
CA ASP A 60 -4.92 -1.06 -13.15
C ASP A 60 -3.44 -1.47 -13.05
N GLY A 61 -2.95 -1.73 -11.84
CA GLY A 61 -1.57 -2.10 -11.59
C GLY A 61 -0.55 -0.99 -11.80
N ARG A 62 -1.00 0.27 -12.00
CA ARG A 62 -0.11 1.42 -12.11
C ARG A 62 0.60 1.71 -10.79
N ASN A 63 1.84 2.16 -10.89
CA ASN A 63 2.54 2.70 -9.73
C ASN A 63 1.85 3.98 -9.25
N ASP A 64 1.91 4.23 -7.95
CA ASP A 64 1.51 5.48 -7.35
C ASP A 64 2.39 6.64 -7.84
N PHE A 65 1.95 7.89 -7.67
CA PHE A 65 2.69 9.10 -8.00
C PHE A 65 3.32 9.74 -6.77
N TYR A 66 2.87 9.38 -5.59
CA TYR A 66 3.22 10.03 -4.34
C TYR A 66 4.17 9.15 -3.53
N CYS A 67 5.30 9.72 -3.13
CA CYS A 67 6.28 9.03 -2.31
C CYS A 67 5.66 8.46 -1.03
N TRP A 68 5.90 7.19 -0.76
CA TRP A 68 5.36 6.49 0.41
C TRP A 68 5.79 7.09 1.76
N VAL A 69 6.93 7.80 1.79
CA VAL A 69 7.49 8.38 3.02
C VAL A 69 6.98 9.80 3.26
N CYS A 70 7.06 10.68 2.26
CA CYS A 70 6.72 12.10 2.42
C CYS A 70 5.38 12.50 1.81
N HIS A 71 4.71 11.59 1.09
CA HIS A 71 3.41 11.77 0.44
C HIS A 71 3.39 12.91 -0.60
N ARG A 72 4.54 13.24 -1.18
CA ARG A 72 4.69 14.29 -2.20
C ARG A 72 5.06 13.67 -3.53
N GLU A 73 4.69 14.37 -4.58
CA GLU A 73 5.13 14.08 -5.94
C GLU A 73 6.61 14.39 -6.14
N GLY A 74 7.17 13.94 -7.25
CA GLY A 74 8.52 14.23 -7.66
C GLY A 74 9.17 13.09 -8.42
N GLN A 75 10.50 13.11 -8.50
CA GLN A 75 11.26 12.05 -9.11
C GLN A 75 11.35 10.87 -8.14
N VAL A 76 10.75 9.74 -8.49
CA VAL A 76 10.59 8.59 -7.61
C VAL A 76 11.18 7.32 -8.18
N LEU A 77 11.61 6.44 -7.27
CA LEU A 77 11.94 5.05 -7.54
C LEU A 77 10.65 4.22 -7.45
N CYS A 78 10.41 3.40 -8.46
CA CYS A 78 9.27 2.48 -8.49
C CYS A 78 9.68 1.12 -7.96
N CYS A 79 8.88 0.54 -7.07
CA CYS A 79 9.08 -0.84 -6.61
C CYS A 79 8.65 -1.82 -7.71
N GLU A 80 9.41 -2.90 -7.89
CA GLU A 80 9.07 -3.94 -8.88
C GLU A 80 7.98 -4.89 -8.41
N LEU A 81 7.76 -5.00 -7.10
CA LEU A 81 6.80 -5.95 -6.52
C LEU A 81 5.47 -5.32 -6.12
N CYS A 82 5.42 -3.99 -5.96
CA CYS A 82 4.20 -3.34 -5.51
C CYS A 82 4.08 -1.92 -6.11
N PRO A 83 2.90 -1.29 -6.03
CA PRO A 83 2.68 0.04 -6.60
C PRO A 83 3.38 1.19 -5.87
N ARG A 84 4.01 0.97 -4.73
CA ARG A 84 4.65 2.03 -3.92
C ARG A 84 5.84 2.62 -4.62
N VAL A 85 5.98 3.94 -4.46
CA VAL A 85 7.09 4.72 -5.01
C VAL A 85 7.77 5.54 -3.93
N TYR A 86 9.04 5.87 -4.13
CA TYR A 86 9.85 6.52 -3.10
C TYR A 86 10.83 7.52 -3.71
N HIS A 87 11.04 8.65 -3.05
CA HIS A 87 12.20 9.47 -3.35
C HIS A 87 13.46 8.79 -2.79
N ALA A 88 14.54 8.77 -3.57
CA ALA A 88 15.84 8.27 -3.10
C ALA A 88 16.30 8.99 -1.81
N LYS A 89 16.09 10.31 -1.74
CA LYS A 89 16.39 11.13 -0.56
C LYS A 89 15.59 10.71 0.69
N CYS A 90 14.31 10.32 0.52
CA CYS A 90 13.48 9.87 1.63
C CYS A 90 13.98 8.53 2.21
N LEU A 91 14.63 7.72 1.39
CA LEU A 91 15.28 6.47 1.77
C LEU A 91 16.73 6.66 2.22
N LYS A 92 17.26 7.91 2.17
CA LYS A 92 18.66 8.24 2.47
C LYS A 92 19.67 7.48 1.59
N LEU A 93 19.29 7.18 0.35
CA LEU A 93 20.18 6.55 -0.61
C LEU A 93 21.19 7.57 -1.13
N THR A 94 22.46 7.19 -1.18
CA THR A 94 23.55 8.02 -1.71
C THR A 94 23.62 7.96 -3.23
N ALA A 95 23.16 6.86 -3.83
CA ALA A 95 23.06 6.67 -5.27
C ALA A 95 21.72 5.97 -5.60
N GLU A 96 21.27 6.16 -6.84
CA GLU A 96 20.11 5.42 -7.32
C GLU A 96 20.46 3.96 -7.54
N PRO A 97 19.59 3.02 -7.13
CA PRO A 97 19.81 1.60 -7.35
C PRO A 97 19.90 1.28 -8.85
N GLU A 98 20.88 0.47 -9.23
CA GLU A 98 20.94 -0.13 -10.56
C GLU A 98 20.13 -1.45 -10.58
N GLY A 99 19.42 -1.70 -11.68
CA GLY A 99 18.64 -2.93 -11.85
C GLY A 99 17.33 -2.97 -11.04
N ASP A 100 16.83 -4.17 -10.72
CA ASP A 100 15.55 -4.36 -10.03
C ASP A 100 15.63 -3.91 -8.56
N TRP A 101 14.67 -3.07 -8.17
CA TRP A 101 14.64 -2.51 -6.83
C TRP A 101 13.34 -2.84 -6.12
N PHE A 102 13.47 -3.27 -4.87
CA PHE A 102 12.34 -3.61 -4.00
C PHE A 102 12.24 -2.60 -2.86
N CYS A 103 11.03 -2.19 -2.55
CA CYS A 103 10.81 -1.20 -1.51
C CYS A 103 10.92 -1.82 -0.10
N PRO A 104 11.14 -0.99 0.94
CA PRO A 104 11.26 -1.48 2.32
C PRO A 104 10.05 -2.25 2.84
N GLU A 105 8.83 -1.97 2.35
CA GLU A 105 7.64 -2.75 2.73
C GLU A 105 7.69 -4.16 2.12
N CYS A 106 8.07 -4.27 0.84
CA CYS A 106 8.23 -5.58 0.18
C CYS A 106 9.38 -6.38 0.77
N GLU A 107 10.50 -5.74 1.11
CA GLU A 107 11.61 -6.41 1.79
C GLU A 107 11.18 -7.01 3.14
N LYS A 108 10.44 -6.25 3.95
CA LYS A 108 9.91 -6.76 5.24
C LYS A 108 9.00 -7.96 5.05
N ILE A 109 8.11 -7.92 4.05
CA ILE A 109 7.21 -9.02 3.73
C ILE A 109 8.01 -10.25 3.30
N THR A 110 8.97 -10.07 2.40
CA THR A 110 9.84 -11.16 1.92
C THR A 110 10.60 -11.81 3.06
N VAL A 111 11.19 -11.02 3.96
CA VAL A 111 11.90 -11.53 5.14
C VAL A 111 10.96 -12.29 6.06
N ALA A 112 9.75 -11.76 6.31
CA ALA A 112 8.76 -12.39 7.18
C ALA A 112 8.23 -13.72 6.61
N GLU A 113 8.15 -13.84 5.29
CA GLU A 113 7.69 -15.04 4.59
C GLU A 113 8.82 -16.02 4.25
N CYS A 114 10.08 -15.66 4.48
CA CYS A 114 11.22 -16.53 4.21
C CYS A 114 11.23 -17.73 5.16
N ILE A 115 11.31 -18.94 4.61
CA ILE A 115 11.32 -20.22 5.36
C ILE A 115 12.45 -20.28 6.38
N GLU A 116 13.64 -19.76 6.06
CA GLU A 116 14.78 -19.75 6.98
C GLU A 116 14.54 -18.86 8.22
N THR A 117 13.90 -17.71 8.00
CA THR A 117 13.53 -16.80 9.10
C THR A 117 12.41 -17.40 9.94
N GLN A 118 11.47 -18.06 9.33
CA GLN A 118 10.37 -18.75 9.98
C GLN A 118 10.84 -19.97 10.79
N SER A 119 11.84 -20.72 10.31
CA SER A 119 12.38 -21.88 11.02
C SER A 119 13.14 -21.52 12.29
N LYS A 120 13.69 -20.30 12.37
CA LYS A 120 14.35 -19.76 13.58
C LYS A 120 13.36 -19.16 14.59
N ALA A 121 12.21 -18.70 14.11
CA ALA A 121 11.12 -18.25 14.97
C ALA A 121 10.32 -19.48 15.42
N MET A 122 10.48 -19.90 16.64
CA MET A 122 9.93 -21.14 17.22
C MET A 122 8.41 -21.28 17.21
N THR A 123 7.66 -20.37 16.57
CA THR A 123 6.20 -20.40 16.50
C THR A 123 5.70 -19.69 15.24
N MET A 124 5.57 -20.45 14.18
CA MET A 124 4.79 -20.00 13.01
C MET A 124 3.31 -20.04 13.31
N LEU A 125 2.59 -18.95 13.02
CA LEU A 125 1.14 -18.98 12.99
C LEU A 125 0.67 -19.80 11.77
N THR A 126 -0.28 -20.70 11.98
CA THR A 126 -1.00 -21.30 10.86
C THR A 126 -1.80 -20.21 10.13
N THR A 127 -2.22 -20.50 8.90
CA THR A 127 -3.05 -19.56 8.11
C THR A 127 -4.35 -19.19 8.85
N GLU A 128 -4.94 -20.15 9.58
CA GLU A 128 -6.13 -19.93 10.40
C GLU A 128 -5.84 -19.03 11.59
N GLN A 129 -4.75 -19.29 12.30
CA GLN A 129 -4.32 -18.48 13.45
C GLN A 129 -3.99 -17.03 13.01
N LEU A 130 -3.30 -16.88 11.88
CA LEU A 130 -3.02 -15.57 11.28
C LEU A 130 -4.34 -14.87 10.92
N SER A 131 -5.25 -15.53 10.24
CA SER A 131 -6.56 -14.96 9.88
C SER A 131 -7.35 -14.53 11.12
N TYR A 132 -7.29 -15.29 12.20
CA TYR A 132 -7.92 -14.94 13.47
C TYR A 132 -7.30 -13.68 14.10
N LEU A 133 -5.97 -13.61 14.15
CA LEU A 133 -5.23 -12.44 14.65
C LEU A 133 -5.59 -11.19 13.85
N LEU A 134 -5.60 -11.28 12.52
CA LEU A 134 -5.90 -10.15 11.64
C LEU A 134 -7.36 -9.69 11.77
N LYS A 135 -8.31 -10.62 11.95
CA LYS A 135 -9.72 -10.28 12.25
C LYS A 135 -9.85 -9.54 13.58
N PHE A 136 -9.11 -9.97 14.59
CA PHE A 136 -9.08 -9.29 15.89
C PHE A 136 -8.51 -7.88 15.76
N ALA A 137 -7.39 -7.71 15.06
CA ALA A 137 -6.81 -6.40 14.78
C ALA A 137 -7.81 -5.49 14.05
N LEU A 138 -8.49 -5.99 13.02
CA LEU A 138 -9.53 -5.25 12.30
C LEU A 138 -10.68 -4.81 13.21
N GLN A 139 -11.12 -5.69 14.12
CA GLN A 139 -12.16 -5.32 15.09
C GLN A 139 -11.72 -4.16 15.98
N LYS A 140 -10.45 -4.15 16.39
CA LYS A 140 -9.87 -3.04 17.16
C LYS A 140 -9.75 -1.74 16.34
N MET A 141 -9.45 -1.86 15.03
CA MET A 141 -9.38 -0.71 14.13
C MET A 141 -10.75 -0.08 13.85
N LYS A 142 -11.85 -0.87 13.92
CA LYS A 142 -13.23 -0.43 13.69
C LYS A 142 -13.84 0.22 14.95
N GLN A 143 -13.18 1.22 15.49
CA GLN A 143 -13.69 1.97 16.67
C GLN A 143 -14.70 3.05 16.25
N PRO A 144 -15.53 3.56 17.18
CA PRO A 144 -16.36 4.73 16.93
C PRO A 144 -15.51 5.92 16.41
N GLY A 145 -16.00 6.61 15.39
CA GLY A 145 -15.30 7.69 14.72
C GLY A 145 -14.46 7.26 13.51
N THR A 146 -14.40 5.96 13.22
CA THR A 146 -13.68 5.43 12.03
C THR A 146 -14.61 5.15 10.84
N GLU A 147 -15.88 5.53 10.92
CA GLU A 147 -16.89 5.26 9.89
C GLU A 147 -16.47 5.67 8.49
N PRO A 148 -15.77 6.81 8.27
CA PRO A 148 -15.30 7.22 6.94
C PRO A 148 -14.32 6.24 6.28
N PHE A 149 -13.68 5.37 7.07
CA PHE A 149 -12.67 4.40 6.61
C PHE A 149 -13.20 2.96 6.58
N GLN A 150 -14.45 2.73 6.95
CA GLN A 150 -15.01 1.38 7.03
C GLN A 150 -15.45 0.84 5.68
N LYS A 151 -15.73 1.70 4.71
CA LYS A 151 -16.16 1.35 3.35
C LYS A 151 -15.32 2.09 2.32
N PRO A 152 -15.29 1.63 1.07
CA PRO A 152 -14.68 2.39 -0.02
C PRO A 152 -15.26 3.81 -0.12
N VAL A 153 -14.41 4.77 -0.49
CA VAL A 153 -14.86 6.15 -0.75
C VAL A 153 -15.81 6.13 -1.95
N SER A 154 -16.97 6.76 -1.78
CA SER A 154 -17.98 6.86 -2.85
C SER A 154 -17.53 7.88 -3.91
N LEU A 155 -17.44 7.46 -5.16
CA LEU A 155 -17.13 8.34 -6.29
C LEU A 155 -18.30 9.27 -6.63
N ASP A 156 -19.53 8.95 -6.23
CA ASP A 156 -20.68 9.84 -6.39
C ASP A 156 -20.54 11.06 -5.48
N GLN A 157 -19.98 10.87 -4.28
CA GLN A 157 -19.74 11.96 -3.32
C GLN A 157 -18.39 12.65 -3.52
N HIS A 158 -17.42 11.96 -4.09
CA HIS A 158 -16.06 12.43 -4.33
C HIS A 158 -15.60 12.03 -5.73
N PRO A 159 -16.14 12.68 -6.80
CA PRO A 159 -15.88 12.28 -8.18
C PRO A 159 -14.42 12.43 -8.61
N ASP A 160 -13.68 13.32 -7.97
CA ASP A 160 -12.27 13.57 -8.22
C ASP A 160 -11.32 12.60 -7.45
N TYR A 161 -11.85 11.77 -6.57
CA TYR A 161 -11.03 10.89 -5.72
C TYR A 161 -10.10 9.97 -6.54
N ALA A 162 -10.59 9.43 -7.65
CA ALA A 162 -9.82 8.55 -8.52
C ALA A 162 -8.71 9.27 -9.31
N GLU A 163 -8.75 10.59 -9.40
CA GLU A 163 -7.68 11.38 -10.03
C GLU A 163 -6.41 11.45 -9.18
N TYR A 164 -6.56 11.32 -7.86
CA TYR A 164 -5.46 11.39 -6.89
C TYR A 164 -5.09 10.03 -6.32
N ILE A 165 -6.07 9.15 -6.14
CA ILE A 165 -5.90 7.88 -5.42
C ILE A 165 -6.03 6.70 -6.38
N PHE A 166 -4.90 6.04 -6.64
CA PHE A 166 -4.80 4.92 -7.58
C PHE A 166 -4.92 3.56 -6.89
N HIS A 167 -4.71 3.50 -5.57
CA HIS A 167 -4.81 2.29 -4.76
C HIS A 167 -5.70 2.53 -3.55
N PRO A 168 -7.02 2.63 -3.75
CA PRO A 168 -7.96 2.84 -2.66
C PRO A 168 -7.92 1.68 -1.68
N MET A 169 -8.03 1.98 -0.39
CA MET A 169 -8.06 0.99 0.68
C MET A 169 -9.01 1.45 1.79
N ASP A 170 -9.71 0.49 2.38
CA ASP A 170 -10.64 0.68 3.49
C ASP A 170 -10.69 -0.57 4.37
N LEU A 171 -11.31 -0.47 5.55
CA LEU A 171 -11.36 -1.58 6.51
C LEU A 171 -12.21 -2.76 6.03
N CYS A 172 -13.24 -2.52 5.21
CA CYS A 172 -14.05 -3.59 4.64
C CYS A 172 -13.27 -4.38 3.58
N THR A 173 -12.45 -3.69 2.76
CA THR A 173 -11.56 -4.33 1.79
C THR A 173 -10.50 -5.18 2.48
N LEU A 174 -9.87 -4.66 3.55
CA LEU A 174 -8.93 -5.44 4.37
C LEU A 174 -9.60 -6.69 4.94
N GLU A 175 -10.83 -6.55 5.45
CA GLU A 175 -11.58 -7.70 6.00
C GLU A 175 -11.89 -8.77 4.93
N LYS A 176 -12.27 -8.35 3.73
CA LYS A 176 -12.46 -9.26 2.60
C LYS A 176 -11.18 -10.01 2.25
N ASN A 177 -10.05 -9.31 2.23
CA ASN A 177 -8.73 -9.89 1.94
C ASN A 177 -8.32 -10.90 3.03
N VAL A 178 -8.55 -10.59 4.31
CA VAL A 178 -8.32 -11.54 5.41
C VAL A 178 -9.19 -12.79 5.27
N LYS A 179 -10.48 -12.63 4.94
CA LYS A 179 -11.41 -13.76 4.70
C LYS A 179 -10.95 -14.64 3.53
N LYS A 180 -10.38 -14.04 2.50
CA LYS A 180 -9.80 -14.74 1.34
C LYS A 180 -8.41 -15.31 1.62
N LYS A 181 -7.86 -15.15 2.82
CA LYS A 181 -6.52 -15.59 3.23
C LYS A 181 -5.40 -15.07 2.34
N MET A 182 -5.52 -13.80 1.93
CA MET A 182 -4.57 -13.16 1.01
C MET A 182 -3.25 -12.74 1.67
N TYR A 183 -3.16 -12.73 2.99
CA TYR A 183 -1.97 -12.32 3.72
C TYR A 183 -1.23 -13.54 4.26
N GLY A 184 0.05 -13.67 3.91
CA GLY A 184 0.94 -14.72 4.41
C GLY A 184 1.62 -14.37 5.74
N CYS A 185 1.65 -13.08 6.10
CA CYS A 185 2.26 -12.57 7.32
C CYS A 185 1.57 -11.27 7.79
N THR A 186 1.87 -10.86 9.02
CA THR A 186 1.32 -9.62 9.61
C THR A 186 1.84 -8.38 8.90
N GLU A 187 3.08 -8.41 8.39
CA GLU A 187 3.72 -7.33 7.64
C GLU A 187 2.97 -7.03 6.33
N ALA A 188 2.48 -8.05 5.64
CA ALA A 188 1.69 -7.88 4.43
C ALA A 188 0.36 -7.17 4.73
N PHE A 189 -0.33 -7.57 5.78
CA PHE A 189 -1.55 -6.91 6.24
C PHE A 189 -1.31 -5.46 6.65
N LEU A 190 -0.26 -5.19 7.43
CA LEU A 190 0.09 -3.85 7.87
C LEU A 190 0.45 -2.94 6.68
N ALA A 191 1.19 -3.47 5.71
CA ALA A 191 1.54 -2.75 4.50
C ALA A 191 0.30 -2.33 3.71
N ASP A 192 -0.73 -3.18 3.64
CA ASP A 192 -2.01 -2.84 3.01
C ASP A 192 -2.81 -1.82 3.84
N ALA A 193 -2.88 -2.01 5.15
CA ALA A 193 -3.57 -1.07 6.03
C ALA A 193 -3.00 0.36 5.92
N LYS A 194 -1.69 0.51 5.75
CA LYS A 194 -1.02 1.80 5.60
C LYS A 194 -1.48 2.61 4.38
N TRP A 195 -2.04 1.98 3.35
CA TRP A 195 -2.67 2.71 2.24
C TRP A 195 -3.78 3.64 2.70
N ILE A 196 -4.53 3.28 3.74
CA ILE A 196 -5.60 4.13 4.30
C ILE A 196 -5.04 5.49 4.72
N LEU A 197 -3.93 5.50 5.44
CA LEU A 197 -3.30 6.75 5.89
C LEU A 197 -2.65 7.51 4.72
N HIS A 198 -1.89 6.83 3.87
CA HIS A 198 -1.24 7.42 2.70
C HIS A 198 -2.25 8.14 1.79
N ASN A 199 -3.32 7.46 1.41
CA ASN A 199 -4.38 8.02 0.59
C ASN A 199 -5.08 9.21 1.27
N CYS A 200 -5.31 9.11 2.58
CA CYS A 200 -5.94 10.18 3.35
C CYS A 200 -5.07 11.44 3.40
N ILE A 201 -3.75 11.30 3.54
CA ILE A 201 -2.82 12.43 3.51
C ILE A 201 -2.83 13.11 2.13
N ILE A 202 -2.84 12.34 1.06
CA ILE A 202 -2.84 12.85 -0.32
C ILE A 202 -4.13 13.61 -0.61
N TYR A 203 -5.28 13.02 -0.31
CA TYR A 203 -6.57 13.60 -0.67
C TYR A 203 -7.01 14.73 0.27
N ASN A 204 -6.82 14.59 1.58
CA ASN A 204 -7.30 15.54 2.58
C ASN A 204 -6.20 16.46 3.14
N GLY A 205 -4.93 16.09 2.99
CA GLY A 205 -3.80 16.79 3.62
C GLY A 205 -3.42 16.25 5.00
N GLY A 206 -2.17 16.48 5.39
CA GLY A 206 -1.56 15.89 6.60
C GLY A 206 -2.17 16.35 7.92
N ASN A 207 -2.78 17.55 7.96
CA ASN A 207 -3.35 18.16 9.18
C ASN A 207 -4.88 18.01 9.29
N HIS A 208 -5.52 17.38 8.31
CA HIS A 208 -6.96 17.21 8.30
C HIS A 208 -7.42 16.28 9.43
N LYS A 209 -8.64 16.51 9.95
CA LYS A 209 -9.23 15.69 11.03
C LYS A 209 -9.29 14.21 10.66
N LEU A 210 -9.69 13.88 9.43
CA LEU A 210 -9.71 12.49 8.94
C LEU A 210 -8.31 11.87 8.94
N THR A 211 -7.28 12.64 8.62
CA THR A 211 -5.89 12.16 8.64
C THR A 211 -5.43 11.83 10.05
N GLN A 212 -5.86 12.60 11.06
CA GLN A 212 -5.57 12.25 12.46
C GLN A 212 -6.25 10.94 12.86
N THR A 213 -7.50 10.73 12.41
CA THR A 213 -8.22 9.46 12.62
C THR A 213 -7.50 8.30 11.91
N ALA A 214 -7.07 8.47 10.66
CA ALA A 214 -6.31 7.47 9.93
C ALA A 214 -4.99 7.11 10.64
N LYS A 215 -4.27 8.09 11.20
CA LYS A 215 -3.06 7.85 12.00
C LYS A 215 -3.36 6.97 13.22
N VAL A 216 -4.48 7.20 13.90
CA VAL A 216 -4.90 6.37 15.04
C VAL A 216 -5.20 4.95 14.59
N ILE A 217 -5.92 4.76 13.48
CA ILE A 217 -6.22 3.43 12.92
C ILE A 217 -4.93 2.66 12.65
N ILE A 218 -3.93 3.29 12.03
CA ILE A 218 -2.66 2.63 11.71
C ILE A 218 -1.85 2.31 12.98
N LYS A 219 -1.84 3.20 13.97
CA LYS A 219 -1.20 2.90 15.27
C LYS A 219 -1.83 1.72 15.99
N ILE A 220 -3.16 1.60 15.94
CA ILE A 220 -3.87 0.43 16.49
C ILE A 220 -3.45 -0.83 15.72
N CYS A 221 -3.44 -0.76 14.39
CA CYS A 221 -2.99 -1.88 13.55
C CYS A 221 -1.57 -2.32 13.92
N GLU A 222 -0.63 -1.40 13.97
CA GLU A 222 0.77 -1.67 14.35
C GLU A 222 0.85 -2.33 15.72
N HIS A 223 0.12 -1.80 16.70
CA HIS A 223 0.11 -2.37 18.05
C HIS A 223 -0.42 -3.80 18.06
N GLU A 224 -1.57 -4.05 17.40
CA GLU A 224 -2.22 -5.36 17.44
C GLU A 224 -1.46 -6.44 16.67
N VAL A 225 -0.76 -6.10 15.59
CA VAL A 225 -0.01 -7.08 14.78
C VAL A 225 1.45 -7.23 15.17
N CYS A 226 2.06 -6.24 15.86
CA CYS A 226 3.44 -6.28 16.32
C CYS A 226 3.62 -6.81 17.76
N VAL A 227 2.53 -7.10 18.47
CA VAL A 227 2.63 -7.74 19.80
C VAL A 227 3.29 -9.11 19.64
N PRO A 228 4.34 -9.45 20.43
CA PRO A 228 5.01 -10.75 20.35
C PRO A 228 3.97 -11.87 20.38
N GLN A 229 4.01 -12.73 19.40
CA GLN A 229 3.06 -13.83 19.21
C GLN A 229 2.92 -14.73 20.45
N THR A 230 3.94 -14.76 21.32
CA THR A 230 3.94 -15.46 22.60
C THR A 230 2.83 -15.01 23.57
N LYS A 231 2.41 -13.74 23.54
CA LYS A 231 1.29 -13.27 24.39
C LYS A 231 -0.06 -13.77 23.89
N TYR A 232 -0.25 -13.87 22.58
CA TYR A 232 -1.50 -14.37 21.99
C TYR A 232 -1.65 -15.88 22.21
N PHE A 233 -0.56 -16.65 22.13
CA PHE A 233 -0.58 -18.08 22.40
C PHE A 233 -1.02 -18.41 23.83
N LEU A 234 -0.62 -17.60 24.81
CA LEU A 234 -0.95 -17.86 26.22
C LEU A 234 -2.38 -17.42 26.62
N PHE A 235 -2.98 -16.45 25.93
CA PHE A 235 -4.26 -15.87 26.37
C PHE A 235 -5.46 -16.17 25.48
N VAL A 236 -5.27 -16.47 24.22
CA VAL A 236 -6.37 -16.59 23.24
C VAL A 236 -6.64 -18.05 22.84
N ILE A 237 -5.63 -18.89 22.71
CA ILE A 237 -5.77 -20.27 22.30
C ILE A 237 -6.43 -21.18 23.37
N PRO A 238 -6.19 -21.00 24.68
CA PRO A 238 -6.88 -21.80 25.69
C PRO A 238 -8.40 -21.60 25.77
N LYS A 239 -8.92 -20.56 25.09
CA LYS A 239 -10.38 -20.30 25.04
C LYS A 239 -11.06 -20.84 23.77
N LEU A 240 -10.28 -21.46 22.87
CA LEU A 240 -10.75 -22.03 21.60
C LEU A 240 -10.65 -23.55 21.54
N LEU A 241 -10.09 -24.19 22.57
CA LEU A 241 -10.14 -25.61 22.87
C LEU A 241 -11.16 -25.87 23.99
#